data_cbbb9426f4cf154916d6df40edfdc4be
#
_entry.id   cbbb9426f4cf154916d6df40edfdc4be
#
_cell.length_a   1.000
_cell.length_b   1.000
_cell.length_c   1.000
_cell.angle_alpha   90.00
_cell.angle_beta   90.00
_cell.angle_gamma   90.00
#
_symmetry.space_group_name_H-M   'P 1'
#
loop_
_entity.id
_entity.type
_entity.pdbx_description
1 polymer ?
#
loop_
_entity_poly.entity_id
_entity_poly.type
_entity_poly.pdbx_seq_one_letter_code
_entity_poly.pdbx_strand_id
1 'polypeptide(L)'
;MKLRGRGIASGFAEGIAFVIRVPFSFVGGADPATGTVLDAATGGANERLDGRIFAFPHGKGSTVGSYVIYGLAKRGVGPAGIVNSAAEGIVAVGAILAGIPMVDRIDVGGLENGDTVRIDGDRGTVELPGVRARPVVSVVLRNGGRILLVRRSPSVGTFRGRWSVISGSIEGREDPKSRAIREVREETGLRGIRFRANAAPIHARDGATMFVVHPFLFDAPSRRVRLDWENVEHRWIRPEEIGRYETVPRLPDVVAAVLRMGRES
;
A
#
# COMPACT_ATOMS: atom_id res chain seq x y z
N MET A 1 4.03 -1.27 -14.69
CA MET A 1 4.11 -0.11 -13.75
C MET A 1 5.47 -0.05 -13.11
N LYS A 2 6.00 1.16 -12.82
CA LYS A 2 7.31 1.34 -12.16
C LYS A 2 7.12 2.16 -10.87
N LEU A 3 7.60 1.58 -9.76
CA LEU A 3 7.64 2.22 -8.44
C LEU A 3 9.06 2.74 -8.17
N ARG A 4 9.18 3.84 -7.45
CA ARG A 4 10.46 4.39 -7.02
C ARG A 4 10.56 4.36 -5.51
N GLY A 5 11.62 3.75 -5.02
CA GLY A 5 12.01 3.67 -3.62
C GLY A 5 13.44 4.13 -3.42
N ARG A 6 14.11 3.51 -2.44
CA ARG A 6 15.53 3.70 -2.17
C ARG A 6 16.25 2.36 -2.35
N GLY A 7 17.32 2.34 -3.13
CA GLY A 7 18.22 1.20 -3.22
C GLY A 7 18.95 0.97 -1.89
N ILE A 8 18.96 -0.26 -1.42
CA ILE A 8 19.61 -0.69 -0.19
C ILE A 8 20.78 -1.61 -0.49
N ALA A 9 20.58 -2.60 -1.35
CA ALA A 9 21.62 -3.48 -1.86
C ALA A 9 21.59 -3.50 -3.37
N SER A 10 22.76 -3.34 -3.99
CA SER A 10 22.95 -3.25 -5.43
C SER A 10 22.59 -4.52 -6.18
N GLY A 11 22.36 -4.39 -7.49
CA GLY A 11 22.11 -5.51 -8.39
C GLY A 11 20.70 -5.52 -8.96
N PHE A 12 20.46 -6.50 -9.82
CA PHE A 12 19.19 -6.70 -10.51
C PHE A 12 18.62 -8.10 -10.20
N ALA A 13 17.32 -8.17 -9.98
CA ALA A 13 16.61 -9.45 -9.84
C ALA A 13 15.24 -9.38 -10.52
N GLU A 14 14.81 -10.49 -11.07
CA GLU A 14 13.46 -10.72 -11.57
C GLU A 14 12.92 -12.03 -10.99
N GLY A 15 11.67 -12.04 -10.56
CA GLY A 15 11.04 -13.24 -10.01
C GLY A 15 9.57 -13.02 -9.71
N ILE A 16 8.96 -14.10 -9.24
CA ILE A 16 7.56 -14.06 -8.79
C ILE A 16 7.52 -13.52 -7.35
N ALA A 17 6.64 -12.56 -7.11
CA ALA A 17 6.46 -11.99 -5.78
C ALA A 17 5.91 -13.02 -4.78
N PHE A 18 6.54 -13.05 -3.62
CA PHE A 18 5.99 -13.63 -2.41
C PHE A 18 5.81 -12.49 -1.39
N VAL A 19 4.55 -12.19 -1.07
CA VAL A 19 4.17 -11.01 -0.30
C VAL A 19 3.56 -11.43 1.02
N ILE A 20 4.10 -10.92 2.12
CA ILE A 20 3.48 -11.00 3.44
C ILE A 20 3.13 -9.60 3.93
N ARG A 21 2.08 -9.49 4.75
CA ARG A 21 1.51 -8.20 5.17
C ARG A 21 1.90 -7.80 6.59
N VAL A 22 2.71 -8.59 7.23
CA VAL A 22 3.18 -8.39 8.61
C VAL A 22 4.70 -8.30 8.66
N PRO A 23 5.30 -7.68 9.70
CA PRO A 23 6.73 -7.67 9.88
C PRO A 23 7.31 -9.09 9.99
N PHE A 24 8.48 -9.32 9.35
CA PHE A 24 9.09 -10.65 9.26
C PHE A 24 10.40 -10.75 10.05
N SER A 25 10.57 -11.85 10.75
CA SER A 25 11.84 -12.23 11.40
C SER A 25 12.46 -13.40 10.67
N PHE A 26 13.68 -13.24 10.17
CA PHE A 26 14.40 -14.37 9.55
C PHE A 26 14.82 -15.42 10.58
N VAL A 27 15.08 -15.01 11.84
CA VAL A 27 15.35 -15.94 12.94
C VAL A 27 14.05 -16.58 13.39
N GLY A 28 13.95 -17.90 13.21
CA GLY A 28 12.75 -18.69 13.51
C GLY A 28 11.59 -18.53 12.50
N GLY A 29 11.63 -17.55 11.62
CA GLY A 29 10.61 -17.35 10.59
C GLY A 29 10.95 -17.99 9.24
N ALA A 30 12.24 -18.28 8.99
CA ALA A 30 12.68 -19.04 7.83
C ALA A 30 13.58 -20.21 8.25
N ASP A 31 13.40 -21.36 7.62
CA ASP A 31 14.29 -22.51 7.78
C ASP A 31 15.62 -22.21 7.05
N PRO A 32 16.74 -22.15 7.76
CA PRO A 32 18.03 -21.82 7.15
C PRO A 32 18.56 -22.89 6.20
N ALA A 33 18.03 -24.11 6.25
CA ALA A 33 18.45 -25.20 5.37
C ALA A 33 17.67 -25.22 4.05
N THR A 34 16.39 -24.93 4.09
CA THR A 34 15.47 -25.09 2.96
C THR A 34 14.92 -23.78 2.40
N GLY A 35 15.04 -22.65 3.12
CA GLY A 35 14.43 -21.39 2.74
C GLY A 35 12.90 -21.38 2.89
N THR A 36 12.32 -22.35 3.60
CA THR A 36 10.89 -22.44 3.84
C THR A 36 10.47 -21.46 4.94
N VAL A 37 9.38 -20.74 4.73
CA VAL A 37 8.78 -19.87 5.76
C VAL A 37 8.06 -20.72 6.79
N LEU A 38 8.43 -20.52 8.07
CA LEU A 38 7.93 -21.30 9.21
C LEU A 38 6.84 -20.56 10.00
N ASP A 39 6.85 -19.21 9.98
CA ASP A 39 5.94 -18.39 10.77
C ASP A 39 4.52 -18.40 10.19
N ALA A 40 3.62 -19.16 10.80
CA ALA A 40 2.22 -19.27 10.39
C ALA A 40 1.45 -17.93 10.48
N ALA A 41 1.86 -16.99 11.34
CA ALA A 41 1.24 -15.69 11.48
C ALA A 41 1.42 -14.81 10.24
N THR A 42 2.36 -15.16 9.36
CA THR A 42 2.58 -14.44 8.08
C THR A 42 1.54 -14.73 7.01
N GLY A 43 0.77 -15.80 7.16
CA GLY A 43 -0.11 -16.34 6.11
C GLY A 43 0.63 -17.02 4.95
N GLY A 44 1.97 -17.13 5.05
CA GLY A 44 2.84 -17.73 4.03
C GLY A 44 3.64 -18.95 4.50
N ALA A 45 3.21 -19.60 5.59
CA ALA A 45 3.87 -20.80 6.10
C ALA A 45 3.92 -21.91 5.02
N ASN A 46 5.05 -22.63 4.99
CA ASN A 46 5.41 -23.65 4.00
C ASN A 46 5.74 -23.15 2.59
N GLU A 47 5.63 -21.85 2.33
CA GLU A 47 6.14 -21.26 1.08
C GLU A 47 7.67 -21.16 1.11
N ARG A 48 8.30 -21.25 -0.06
CA ARG A 48 9.74 -21.15 -0.22
C ARG A 48 10.16 -19.77 -0.68
N LEU A 49 11.33 -19.32 -0.22
CA LEU A 49 11.90 -18.02 -0.59
C LEU A 49 12.73 -18.08 -1.88
N ASP A 50 13.27 -19.26 -2.21
CA ASP A 50 14.22 -19.41 -3.30
C ASP A 50 13.68 -18.95 -4.66
N GLY A 51 14.45 -18.11 -5.35
CA GLY A 51 14.12 -17.55 -6.65
C GLY A 51 12.98 -16.53 -6.66
N ARG A 52 12.37 -16.24 -5.50
CA ARG A 52 11.25 -15.29 -5.40
C ARG A 52 11.71 -13.88 -5.05
N ILE A 53 10.89 -12.90 -5.39
CA ILE A 53 10.99 -11.54 -4.84
C ILE A 53 10.18 -11.48 -3.56
N PHE A 54 10.89 -11.42 -2.43
CA PHE A 54 10.27 -11.43 -1.12
C PHE A 54 9.90 -10.01 -0.68
N ALA A 55 8.59 -9.74 -0.55
CA ALA A 55 8.05 -8.42 -0.19
C ALA A 55 7.36 -8.47 1.17
N PHE A 56 7.79 -7.59 2.11
CA PHE A 56 7.21 -7.48 3.45
C PHE A 56 7.42 -6.07 4.01
N PRO A 57 6.61 -5.63 5.03
CA PRO A 57 6.66 -4.26 5.50
C PRO A 57 8.03 -3.85 6.02
N HIS A 58 8.58 -4.58 6.98
CA HIS A 58 9.90 -4.36 7.57
C HIS A 58 10.37 -5.63 8.31
N GLY A 59 11.67 -5.71 8.56
CA GLY A 59 12.25 -6.73 9.40
C GLY A 59 11.93 -6.51 10.88
N LYS A 60 12.01 -7.58 11.67
CA LYS A 60 11.97 -7.57 13.13
C LYS A 60 12.88 -8.66 13.68
N GLY A 61 13.23 -8.54 14.96
CA GLY A 61 13.92 -9.61 15.69
C GLY A 61 15.40 -9.36 15.93
N SER A 62 16.18 -10.44 16.04
CA SER A 62 17.59 -10.44 16.43
C SER A 62 18.52 -10.06 15.30
N THR A 63 19.66 -9.43 15.64
CA THR A 63 20.78 -9.13 14.70
C THR A 63 21.34 -10.38 14.01
N VAL A 64 21.15 -11.57 14.58
CA VAL A 64 21.48 -12.85 13.93
C VAL A 64 20.71 -13.04 12.61
N GLY A 65 19.60 -12.34 12.42
CA GLY A 65 18.81 -12.39 11.18
C GLY A 65 19.62 -12.06 9.91
N SER A 66 20.60 -11.16 9.99
CA SER A 66 21.50 -10.86 8.86
C SER A 66 22.35 -12.07 8.46
N TYR A 67 22.82 -12.85 9.42
CA TYR A 67 23.55 -14.10 9.13
C TYR A 67 22.64 -15.21 8.58
N VAL A 68 21.38 -15.25 9.00
CA VAL A 68 20.39 -16.18 8.41
C VAL A 68 20.18 -15.85 6.94
N ILE A 69 19.96 -14.56 6.58
CA ILE A 69 19.83 -14.11 5.18
C ILE A 69 21.06 -14.51 4.37
N TYR A 70 22.26 -14.22 4.89
CA TYR A 70 23.51 -14.61 4.26
C TYR A 70 23.64 -16.13 4.05
N GLY A 71 23.30 -16.90 5.08
CA GLY A 71 23.31 -18.37 5.03
C GLY A 71 22.33 -18.95 4.00
N LEU A 72 21.13 -18.38 3.88
CA LEU A 72 20.14 -18.75 2.87
C LEU A 72 20.68 -18.52 1.45
N ALA A 73 21.29 -17.36 1.21
CA ALA A 73 21.90 -17.03 -0.09
C ALA A 73 23.05 -17.98 -0.43
N LYS A 74 23.94 -18.27 0.53
CA LYS A 74 25.07 -19.20 0.30
C LYS A 74 24.63 -20.63 -0.03
N ARG A 75 23.44 -21.03 0.43
CA ARG A 75 22.86 -22.34 0.09
C ARG A 75 21.99 -22.33 -1.17
N GLY A 76 21.80 -21.16 -1.78
CA GLY A 76 20.93 -21.02 -2.98
C GLY A 76 19.44 -21.19 -2.68
N VAL A 77 19.02 -21.03 -1.40
CA VAL A 77 17.62 -21.16 -0.96
C VAL A 77 17.04 -19.83 -0.47
N GLY A 78 17.77 -18.74 -0.66
CA GLY A 78 17.32 -17.38 -0.33
C GLY A 78 16.47 -16.74 -1.43
N PRO A 79 15.84 -15.60 -1.12
CA PRO A 79 15.10 -14.85 -2.12
C PRO A 79 16.03 -14.28 -3.18
N ALA A 80 15.53 -14.15 -4.43
CA ALA A 80 16.25 -13.52 -5.53
C ALA A 80 16.38 -12.00 -5.31
N GLY A 81 15.44 -11.40 -4.59
CA GLY A 81 15.45 -9.99 -4.24
C GLY A 81 14.49 -9.68 -3.09
N ILE A 82 14.68 -8.53 -2.43
CA ILE A 82 13.89 -8.09 -1.29
C ILE A 82 13.27 -6.71 -1.55
N VAL A 83 11.98 -6.59 -1.22
CA VAL A 83 11.23 -5.31 -1.26
C VAL A 83 10.64 -5.03 0.10
N ASN A 84 10.92 -3.85 0.67
CA ASN A 84 10.35 -3.41 1.94
C ASN A 84 9.60 -2.08 1.85
N SER A 85 8.64 -1.86 2.76
CA SER A 85 8.09 -0.52 2.99
C SER A 85 9.06 0.37 3.76
N ALA A 86 9.78 -0.23 4.72
CA ALA A 86 10.87 0.43 5.45
C ALA A 86 11.95 -0.61 5.77
N ALA A 87 13.13 -0.44 5.22
CA ALA A 87 14.27 -1.28 5.58
C ALA A 87 14.70 -0.98 7.02
N GLU A 88 14.95 -2.03 7.80
CA GLU A 88 15.65 -1.92 9.06
C GLU A 88 17.05 -2.56 8.94
N GLY A 89 17.95 -2.22 9.89
CA GLY A 89 19.36 -2.52 9.77
C GLY A 89 19.70 -3.99 9.57
N ILE A 90 18.94 -4.92 10.17
CA ILE A 90 19.22 -6.36 10.12
C ILE A 90 19.04 -6.90 8.70
N VAL A 91 17.90 -6.58 8.07
CA VAL A 91 17.60 -7.03 6.70
C VAL A 91 18.52 -6.34 5.71
N ALA A 92 18.77 -5.03 5.88
CA ALA A 92 19.67 -4.26 5.01
C ALA A 92 21.08 -4.84 5.01
N VAL A 93 21.67 -5.08 6.19
CA VAL A 93 23.01 -5.69 6.30
C VAL A 93 23.01 -7.10 5.74
N GLY A 94 21.98 -7.91 6.06
CA GLY A 94 21.85 -9.25 5.51
C GLY A 94 21.80 -9.29 3.99
N ALA A 95 21.01 -8.43 3.37
CA ALA A 95 20.90 -8.32 1.91
C ALA A 95 22.22 -7.89 1.25
N ILE A 96 22.90 -6.88 1.83
CA ILE A 96 24.21 -6.41 1.33
C ILE A 96 25.25 -7.51 1.40
N LEU A 97 25.39 -8.19 2.54
CA LEU A 97 26.37 -9.27 2.72
C LEU A 97 26.07 -10.48 1.82
N ALA A 98 24.79 -10.73 1.57
CA ALA A 98 24.34 -11.84 0.74
C ALA A 98 24.40 -11.53 -0.77
N GLY A 99 24.58 -10.26 -1.16
CA GLY A 99 24.49 -9.83 -2.56
C GLY A 99 23.06 -9.96 -3.12
N ILE A 100 22.04 -9.86 -2.26
CA ILE A 100 20.63 -9.91 -2.67
C ILE A 100 20.16 -8.48 -2.98
N PRO A 101 19.75 -8.15 -4.22
CA PRO A 101 19.22 -6.84 -4.56
C PRO A 101 18.05 -6.46 -3.65
N MET A 102 18.08 -5.23 -3.10
CA MET A 102 17.07 -4.79 -2.16
C MET A 102 16.67 -3.33 -2.40
N VAL A 103 15.36 -3.08 -2.39
CA VAL A 103 14.75 -1.75 -2.48
C VAL A 103 13.76 -1.56 -1.34
N ASP A 104 13.82 -0.42 -0.66
CA ASP A 104 12.83 -0.01 0.34
C ASP A 104 12.03 1.23 -0.08
N ARG A 105 11.16 1.72 0.82
CA ARG A 105 10.20 2.82 0.58
C ARG A 105 9.21 2.48 -0.54
N ILE A 106 8.91 1.20 -0.70
CA ILE A 106 7.87 0.71 -1.59
C ILE A 106 6.63 0.36 -0.76
N ASP A 107 5.48 0.89 -1.12
CA ASP A 107 4.23 0.44 -0.49
C ASP A 107 3.94 -1.01 -0.91
N VAL A 108 4.45 -1.96 -0.10
CA VAL A 108 4.25 -3.41 -0.36
C VAL A 108 2.78 -3.82 -0.34
N GLY A 109 1.89 -2.95 0.18
CA GLY A 109 0.45 -3.14 0.13
C GLY A 109 -0.12 -3.17 -1.29
N GLY A 110 0.58 -2.62 -2.27
CA GLY A 110 0.21 -2.66 -3.68
C GLY A 110 0.68 -3.91 -4.42
N LEU A 111 1.60 -4.72 -3.88
CA LEU A 111 2.07 -5.96 -4.51
C LEU A 111 1.15 -7.12 -4.14
N GLU A 112 1.03 -8.10 -5.02
CA GLU A 112 0.27 -9.33 -4.79
C GLU A 112 1.13 -10.56 -5.02
N ASN A 113 0.78 -11.66 -4.32
CA ASN A 113 1.41 -12.96 -4.58
C ASN A 113 1.16 -13.36 -6.03
N GLY A 114 2.22 -13.79 -6.73
CA GLY A 114 2.14 -14.17 -8.13
C GLY A 114 2.46 -13.03 -9.12
N ASP A 115 2.62 -11.78 -8.68
CA ASP A 115 3.11 -10.71 -9.52
C ASP A 115 4.51 -11.05 -10.06
N THR A 116 4.76 -10.82 -11.34
CA THR A 116 6.13 -10.74 -11.86
C THR A 116 6.72 -9.40 -11.43
N VAL A 117 7.86 -9.43 -10.75
CA VAL A 117 8.51 -8.24 -10.20
C VAL A 117 9.96 -8.18 -10.65
N ARG A 118 10.41 -6.99 -11.08
CA ARG A 118 11.80 -6.67 -11.39
C ARG A 118 12.32 -5.65 -10.40
N ILE A 119 13.47 -5.93 -9.80
CA ILE A 119 14.16 -5.04 -8.86
C ILE A 119 15.44 -4.54 -9.49
N ASP A 120 15.67 -3.23 -9.44
CA ASP A 120 16.97 -2.60 -9.72
C ASP A 120 17.41 -1.89 -8.43
N GLY A 121 18.28 -2.55 -7.68
CA GLY A 121 18.80 -2.08 -6.41
C GLY A 121 19.70 -0.85 -6.56
N ASP A 122 20.36 -0.69 -7.71
CA ASP A 122 21.23 0.46 -7.97
C ASP A 122 20.42 1.74 -8.18
N ARG A 123 19.28 1.62 -8.89
CA ARG A 123 18.36 2.74 -9.15
C ARG A 123 17.27 2.90 -8.12
N GLY A 124 17.13 1.95 -7.19
CA GLY A 124 16.05 1.94 -6.21
C GLY A 124 14.67 1.83 -6.84
N THR A 125 14.51 0.99 -7.87
CA THR A 125 13.23 0.86 -8.57
C THR A 125 12.69 -0.57 -8.55
N VAL A 126 11.36 -0.66 -8.52
CA VAL A 126 10.61 -1.90 -8.60
C VAL A 126 9.63 -1.80 -9.75
N GLU A 127 9.68 -2.72 -10.70
CA GLU A 127 8.77 -2.77 -11.84
C GLU A 127 7.82 -3.96 -11.72
N LEU A 128 6.56 -3.73 -12.05
CA LEU A 128 5.52 -4.75 -12.17
C LEU A 128 5.05 -4.79 -13.64
N PRO A 129 5.66 -5.65 -14.49
CA PRO A 129 5.18 -5.85 -15.84
C PRO A 129 3.71 -6.32 -15.82
N GLY A 130 2.91 -5.85 -16.76
CA GLY A 130 1.48 -6.22 -16.82
C GLY A 130 0.55 -5.46 -15.87
N VAL A 131 1.07 -4.68 -14.91
CA VAL A 131 0.27 -3.83 -14.02
C VAL A 131 0.16 -2.42 -14.58
N ARG A 132 -1.08 -1.89 -14.64
CA ARG A 132 -1.37 -0.53 -15.12
C ARG A 132 -1.66 0.38 -13.94
N ALA A 133 -1.01 1.53 -13.91
CA ALA A 133 -1.28 2.57 -12.92
C ALA A 133 -2.55 3.35 -13.29
N ARG A 134 -3.42 3.59 -12.30
CA ARG A 134 -4.57 4.50 -12.41
C ARG A 134 -4.53 5.48 -11.24
N PRO A 135 -4.08 6.73 -11.45
CA PRO A 135 -4.05 7.72 -10.40
C PRO A 135 -5.48 8.16 -10.05
N VAL A 136 -5.77 8.23 -8.75
CA VAL A 136 -7.06 8.63 -8.21
C VAL A 136 -6.89 9.49 -6.97
N VAL A 137 -7.84 10.38 -6.71
CA VAL A 137 -7.96 11.06 -5.42
C VAL A 137 -8.88 10.29 -4.49
N SER A 138 -8.61 10.30 -3.20
CA SER A 138 -9.52 9.85 -2.15
C SER A 138 -9.63 10.95 -1.09
N VAL A 139 -10.84 11.44 -0.86
CA VAL A 139 -11.10 12.60 -0.03
C VAL A 139 -11.87 12.21 1.23
N VAL A 140 -11.18 12.25 2.35
CA VAL A 140 -11.80 12.12 3.67
C VAL A 140 -12.38 13.47 4.06
N LEU A 141 -13.70 13.56 4.11
CA LEU A 141 -14.41 14.73 4.65
C LEU A 141 -14.67 14.53 6.12
N ARG A 142 -14.27 15.52 6.94
CA ARG A 142 -14.45 15.49 8.40
C ARG A 142 -15.37 16.62 8.87
N ASN A 143 -16.29 16.30 9.79
CA ASN A 143 -17.11 17.30 10.49
C ASN A 143 -17.41 16.83 11.91
N GLY A 144 -16.98 17.59 12.92
CA GLY A 144 -17.23 17.31 14.33
C GLY A 144 -16.77 15.91 14.78
N GLY A 145 -15.54 15.51 14.45
CA GLY A 145 -14.96 14.23 14.83
C GLY A 145 -15.49 13.01 14.05
N ARG A 146 -16.38 13.22 13.08
CA ARG A 146 -16.89 12.16 12.20
C ARG A 146 -16.36 12.34 10.78
N ILE A 147 -16.24 11.24 10.06
CA ILE A 147 -15.86 11.19 8.63
C ILE A 147 -17.03 10.71 7.79
N LEU A 148 -17.13 11.23 6.58
CA LEU A 148 -18.13 10.81 5.60
C LEU A 148 -17.70 9.53 4.91
N LEU A 149 -18.54 8.49 4.98
CA LEU A 149 -18.51 7.35 4.06
C LEU A 149 -19.66 7.45 3.08
N VAL A 150 -19.42 7.01 1.85
CA VAL A 150 -20.42 6.87 0.80
C VAL A 150 -20.45 5.42 0.32
N ARG A 151 -21.63 4.91 -0.03
CA ARG A 151 -21.80 3.58 -0.59
C ARG A 151 -21.92 3.65 -2.09
N ARG A 152 -20.98 3.02 -2.77
CA ARG A 152 -20.89 3.05 -4.23
C ARG A 152 -22.11 2.40 -4.89
N SER A 153 -22.61 3.07 -5.92
CA SER A 153 -23.75 2.60 -6.72
C SER A 153 -23.43 1.25 -7.42
N PRO A 154 -24.42 0.40 -7.67
CA PRO A 154 -24.28 -0.75 -8.55
C PRO A 154 -23.89 -0.39 -10.00
N SER A 155 -24.13 0.86 -10.42
CA SER A 155 -23.88 1.34 -11.77
C SER A 155 -22.43 1.79 -12.04
N VAL A 156 -21.59 1.94 -11.00
CA VAL A 156 -20.19 2.34 -11.18
C VAL A 156 -19.32 1.20 -11.71
N GLY A 157 -18.18 1.52 -12.32
CA GLY A 157 -17.30 0.54 -12.96
C GLY A 157 -16.57 -0.40 -12.00
N THR A 158 -16.21 0.07 -10.78
CA THR A 158 -15.37 -0.67 -9.83
C THR A 158 -15.93 -0.66 -8.43
N PHE A 159 -15.67 -1.73 -7.65
CA PHE A 159 -16.03 -1.86 -6.23
C PHE A 159 -17.49 -1.54 -5.91
N ARG A 160 -18.42 -2.05 -6.72
CA ARG A 160 -19.87 -1.85 -6.60
C ARG A 160 -20.38 -2.24 -5.22
N GLY A 161 -21.24 -1.42 -4.63
CA GLY A 161 -21.89 -1.69 -3.35
C GLY A 161 -20.97 -1.56 -2.12
N ARG A 162 -19.66 -1.35 -2.31
CA ARG A 162 -18.71 -1.16 -1.21
C ARG A 162 -18.75 0.25 -0.68
N TRP A 163 -18.34 0.41 0.56
CA TRP A 163 -18.18 1.71 1.20
C TRP A 163 -16.83 2.34 0.82
N SER A 164 -16.86 3.62 0.54
CA SER A 164 -15.71 4.42 0.14
C SER A 164 -15.78 5.80 0.79
N VAL A 165 -14.77 6.61 0.55
CA VAL A 165 -14.83 8.08 0.67
C VAL A 165 -15.01 8.66 -0.74
N ILE A 166 -15.20 9.98 -0.85
CA ILE A 166 -15.29 10.66 -2.15
C ILE A 166 -14.03 10.38 -2.96
N SER A 167 -14.18 10.02 -4.23
CA SER A 167 -13.04 9.61 -5.04
C SER A 167 -13.24 9.87 -6.52
N GLY A 168 -12.19 10.25 -7.22
CA GLY A 168 -12.21 10.47 -8.65
C GLY A 168 -10.90 10.17 -9.36
N SER A 169 -10.97 9.86 -10.64
CA SER A 169 -9.79 9.62 -11.47
C SER A 169 -9.08 10.93 -11.79
N ILE A 170 -7.76 10.95 -11.68
CA ILE A 170 -6.92 12.06 -12.13
C ILE A 170 -6.63 11.86 -13.61
N GLU A 171 -6.93 12.85 -14.44
CA GLU A 171 -6.73 12.80 -15.88
C GLU A 171 -5.55 13.67 -16.30
N GLY A 172 -4.70 13.12 -17.17
CA GLY A 172 -3.57 13.83 -17.73
C GLY A 172 -2.61 14.38 -16.67
N ARG A 173 -2.43 15.71 -16.67
CA ARG A 173 -1.55 16.44 -15.73
C ARG A 173 -2.34 17.27 -14.71
N GLU A 174 -3.56 16.88 -14.43
CA GLU A 174 -4.41 17.57 -13.47
C GLU A 174 -3.79 17.57 -12.07
N ASP A 175 -3.89 18.71 -11.36
CA ASP A 175 -3.46 18.79 -9.96
C ASP A 175 -4.39 17.97 -9.05
N PRO A 176 -3.85 17.01 -8.28
CA PRO A 176 -4.66 16.14 -7.43
C PRO A 176 -5.56 16.87 -6.43
N LYS A 177 -5.07 17.99 -5.84
CA LYS A 177 -5.87 18.76 -4.88
C LYS A 177 -7.05 19.46 -5.54
N SER A 178 -6.85 20.00 -6.74
CA SER A 178 -7.92 20.63 -7.54
C SER A 178 -8.97 19.59 -7.92
N ARG A 179 -8.53 18.38 -8.33
CA ARG A 179 -9.44 17.26 -8.59
C ARG A 179 -10.24 16.89 -7.35
N ALA A 180 -9.60 16.75 -6.20
CA ALA A 180 -10.25 16.41 -4.93
C ALA A 180 -11.38 17.40 -4.57
N ILE A 181 -11.13 18.71 -4.73
CA ILE A 181 -12.14 19.74 -4.45
C ILE A 181 -13.32 19.63 -5.42
N ARG A 182 -13.05 19.36 -6.69
CA ARG A 182 -14.08 19.18 -7.71
C ARG A 182 -14.97 18.00 -7.42
N GLU A 183 -14.38 16.82 -7.11
CA GLU A 183 -15.12 15.61 -6.75
C GLU A 183 -16.04 15.81 -5.54
N VAL A 184 -15.55 16.48 -4.49
CA VAL A 184 -16.40 16.78 -3.34
C VAL A 184 -17.62 17.57 -3.74
N ARG A 185 -17.46 18.57 -4.61
CA ARG A 185 -18.57 19.39 -5.08
C ARG A 185 -19.54 18.58 -5.94
N GLU A 186 -19.04 17.74 -6.84
CA GLU A 186 -19.83 16.92 -7.77
C GLU A 186 -20.60 15.84 -7.02
N GLU A 187 -19.92 15.02 -6.20
CA GLU A 187 -20.54 13.89 -5.53
C GLU A 187 -21.36 14.25 -4.27
N THR A 188 -21.15 15.44 -3.65
CA THR A 188 -21.78 15.76 -2.36
C THR A 188 -22.54 17.09 -2.34
N GLY A 189 -22.34 17.94 -3.34
CA GLY A 189 -22.87 19.31 -3.37
C GLY A 189 -22.22 20.25 -2.35
N LEU A 190 -21.30 19.80 -1.52
CA LEU A 190 -20.63 20.61 -0.49
C LEU A 190 -19.70 21.66 -1.12
N ARG A 191 -19.74 22.85 -0.57
CA ARG A 191 -18.85 23.97 -0.90
C ARG A 191 -18.23 24.52 0.37
N GLY A 192 -17.13 25.28 0.26
CA GLY A 192 -16.47 25.90 1.41
C GLY A 192 -15.74 24.88 2.31
N ILE A 193 -15.35 23.73 1.76
CA ILE A 193 -14.48 22.76 2.45
C ILE A 193 -13.11 23.39 2.73
N ARG A 194 -12.48 23.02 3.85
CA ARG A 194 -11.17 23.54 4.25
C ARG A 194 -10.13 22.43 4.19
N PHE A 195 -9.10 22.60 3.38
CA PHE A 195 -7.95 21.68 3.35
C PHE A 195 -7.28 21.59 4.72
N ARG A 196 -6.90 20.38 5.12
CA ARG A 196 -6.18 20.09 6.37
C ARG A 196 -4.87 19.39 6.13
N ALA A 197 -4.90 18.29 5.40
CA ALA A 197 -3.72 17.48 5.15
C ALA A 197 -3.85 16.67 3.86
N ASN A 198 -2.73 16.18 3.40
CA ASN A 198 -2.61 15.08 2.44
C ASN A 198 -1.56 14.09 2.95
N ALA A 199 -1.56 12.89 2.44
CA ALA A 199 -0.55 11.88 2.75
C ALA A 199 0.14 11.39 1.47
N ALA A 200 1.23 10.64 1.64
CA ALA A 200 1.89 9.97 0.54
C ALA A 200 0.91 9.03 -0.19
N PRO A 201 1.07 8.83 -1.50
CA PRO A 201 0.21 7.93 -2.26
C PRO A 201 0.19 6.51 -1.68
N ILE A 202 -1.00 5.90 -1.65
CA ILE A 202 -1.24 4.52 -1.23
C ILE A 202 -1.62 3.71 -2.45
N HIS A 203 -1.08 2.50 -2.56
CA HIS A 203 -1.31 1.63 -3.70
C HIS A 203 -2.38 0.58 -3.36
N ALA A 204 -3.48 0.57 -4.11
CA ALA A 204 -4.56 -0.40 -3.97
C ALA A 204 -4.72 -1.19 -5.27
N ARG A 205 -4.90 -2.51 -5.17
CA ARG A 205 -4.99 -3.40 -6.33
C ARG A 205 -6.42 -3.82 -6.63
N ASP A 206 -6.67 -3.96 -7.93
CA ASP A 206 -7.82 -4.68 -8.49
C ASP A 206 -7.36 -5.37 -9.77
N GLY A 207 -6.99 -6.64 -9.66
CA GLY A 207 -6.41 -7.41 -10.74
C GLY A 207 -5.15 -6.75 -11.33
N ALA A 208 -5.14 -6.48 -12.64
CA ALA A 208 -4.02 -5.84 -13.33
C ALA A 208 -3.99 -4.30 -13.17
N THR A 209 -4.91 -3.71 -12.41
CA THR A 209 -4.96 -2.26 -12.17
C THR A 209 -4.40 -1.92 -10.78
N MET A 210 -3.43 -1.02 -10.75
CA MET A 210 -2.92 -0.41 -9.53
C MET A 210 -3.50 0.99 -9.39
N PHE A 211 -4.43 1.18 -8.47
CA PHE A 211 -4.88 2.52 -8.09
C PHE A 211 -3.80 3.21 -7.27
N VAL A 212 -3.26 4.30 -7.80
CA VAL A 212 -2.35 5.20 -7.08
C VAL A 212 -3.21 6.24 -6.39
N VAL A 213 -3.58 5.94 -5.15
CA VAL A 213 -4.52 6.75 -4.37
C VAL A 213 -3.79 7.92 -3.76
N HIS A 214 -4.22 9.14 -4.07
CA HIS A 214 -3.76 10.40 -3.46
C HIS A 214 -4.73 10.80 -2.34
N PRO A 215 -4.36 10.59 -1.06
CA PRO A 215 -5.26 10.84 0.06
C PRO A 215 -5.29 12.31 0.45
N PHE A 216 -6.50 12.84 0.69
CA PHE A 216 -6.72 14.20 1.16
C PHE A 216 -7.67 14.23 2.37
N LEU A 217 -7.44 15.15 3.29
CA LEU A 217 -8.32 15.47 4.40
C LEU A 217 -8.84 16.91 4.25
N PHE A 218 -10.16 17.06 4.27
CA PHE A 218 -10.81 18.37 4.35
C PHE A 218 -11.82 18.39 5.49
N ASP A 219 -11.99 19.55 6.12
CA ASP A 219 -13.13 19.79 6.99
C ASP A 219 -14.32 20.25 6.16
N ALA A 220 -15.46 19.59 6.36
CA ALA A 220 -16.73 19.93 5.75
C ALA A 220 -17.48 20.96 6.62
N PRO A 221 -18.10 22.01 6.03
CA PRO A 221 -18.82 23.03 6.80
C PRO A 221 -20.11 22.49 7.40
N SER A 222 -20.69 21.45 6.84
CA SER A 222 -21.91 20.80 7.34
C SER A 222 -21.94 19.32 7.03
N ARG A 223 -22.89 18.60 7.62
CA ARG A 223 -23.14 17.18 7.36
C ARG A 223 -24.27 16.95 6.33
N ARG A 224 -24.84 17.99 5.79
CA ARG A 224 -25.88 17.88 4.76
C ARG A 224 -25.24 17.56 3.42
N VAL A 225 -25.41 16.34 2.95
CA VAL A 225 -24.83 15.78 1.72
C VAL A 225 -25.95 15.51 0.74
N ARG A 226 -25.75 15.91 -0.51
CA ARG A 226 -26.60 15.55 -1.64
C ARG A 226 -25.77 14.69 -2.58
N LEU A 227 -26.01 13.38 -2.52
CA LEU A 227 -25.30 12.41 -3.38
C LEU A 227 -25.70 12.61 -4.85
N ASP A 228 -24.75 12.28 -5.72
CA ASP A 228 -24.96 12.10 -7.14
C ASP A 228 -25.34 10.64 -7.48
N TRP A 229 -25.24 10.27 -8.75
CA TRP A 229 -25.59 8.92 -9.22
C TRP A 229 -24.52 7.84 -8.88
N GLU A 230 -23.30 8.24 -8.55
CA GLU A 230 -22.21 7.31 -8.23
C GLU A 230 -22.37 6.67 -6.85
N ASN A 231 -23.14 7.30 -5.98
CA ASN A 231 -23.30 6.87 -4.59
C ASN A 231 -24.79 6.79 -4.21
N VAL A 232 -25.17 5.71 -3.53
CA VAL A 232 -26.58 5.42 -3.18
C VAL A 232 -26.91 5.64 -1.70
N GLU A 233 -25.91 5.72 -0.84
CA GLU A 233 -26.06 5.90 0.60
C GLU A 233 -24.86 6.65 1.16
N HIS A 234 -25.06 7.40 2.26
CA HIS A 234 -23.96 8.00 3.00
C HIS A 234 -24.14 7.88 4.50
N ARG A 235 -23.03 7.87 5.22
CA ARG A 235 -23.00 7.86 6.70
C ARG A 235 -21.86 8.71 7.22
N TRP A 236 -22.14 9.43 8.31
CA TRP A 236 -21.13 10.11 9.09
C TRP A 236 -20.77 9.24 10.30
N ILE A 237 -19.60 8.60 10.26
CA ILE A 237 -19.13 7.65 11.25
C ILE A 237 -17.95 8.20 12.04
N ARG A 238 -17.66 7.65 13.21
CA ARG A 238 -16.36 7.83 13.86
C ARG A 238 -15.30 7.03 13.09
N PRO A 239 -14.05 7.53 12.97
CA PRO A 239 -13.01 6.78 12.23
C PRO A 239 -12.80 5.33 12.72
N GLU A 240 -12.96 5.10 14.03
CA GLU A 240 -12.77 3.79 14.67
C GLU A 240 -13.85 2.77 14.24
N GLU A 241 -14.96 3.24 13.71
CA GLU A 241 -16.07 2.40 13.25
C GLU A 241 -15.87 1.85 11.84
N ILE A 242 -14.82 2.28 11.11
CA ILE A 242 -14.60 1.91 9.69
C ILE A 242 -14.52 0.40 9.47
N GLY A 243 -13.98 -0.36 10.43
CA GLY A 243 -13.90 -1.81 10.38
C GLY A 243 -15.24 -2.55 10.38
N ARG A 244 -16.36 -1.85 10.64
CA ARG A 244 -17.71 -2.41 10.57
C ARG A 244 -18.31 -2.39 9.16
N TYR A 245 -17.60 -1.80 8.21
CA TYR A 245 -18.06 -1.57 6.85
C TYR A 245 -17.26 -2.38 5.85
N GLU A 246 -17.92 -2.97 4.87
CA GLU A 246 -17.24 -3.60 3.74
C GLU A 246 -16.73 -2.52 2.78
N THR A 247 -15.49 -2.13 2.94
CA THR A 247 -14.91 -1.00 2.23
C THR A 247 -14.21 -1.39 0.93
N VAL A 248 -13.93 -0.39 0.08
CA VAL A 248 -12.95 -0.55 -1.00
C VAL A 248 -11.57 -0.89 -0.43
N PRO A 249 -10.70 -1.58 -1.21
CA PRO A 249 -9.37 -1.95 -0.74
C PRO A 249 -8.57 -0.78 -0.17
N ARG A 250 -7.90 -1.00 0.95
CA ARG A 250 -6.99 -0.04 1.60
C ARG A 250 -7.65 1.26 2.13
N LEU A 251 -8.99 1.36 2.14
CA LEU A 251 -9.65 2.55 2.68
C LEU A 251 -9.30 2.85 4.16
N PRO A 252 -9.21 1.86 5.07
CA PRO A 252 -8.76 2.12 6.44
C PRO A 252 -7.36 2.76 6.49
N ASP A 253 -6.43 2.33 5.62
CA ASP A 253 -5.08 2.89 5.54
C ASP A 253 -5.10 4.34 5.06
N VAL A 254 -5.92 4.64 4.04
CA VAL A 254 -6.14 6.00 3.52
C VAL A 254 -6.64 6.93 4.61
N VAL A 255 -7.68 6.52 5.35
CA VAL A 255 -8.25 7.30 6.46
C VAL A 255 -7.23 7.50 7.57
N ALA A 256 -6.54 6.44 8.00
CA ALA A 256 -5.53 6.52 9.05
C ALA A 256 -4.37 7.46 8.67
N ALA A 257 -3.90 7.39 7.43
CA ALA A 257 -2.79 8.22 6.95
C ALA A 257 -3.11 9.71 7.03
N VAL A 258 -4.25 10.14 6.47
CA VAL A 258 -4.59 11.58 6.44
C VAL A 258 -5.01 12.12 7.81
N LEU A 259 -5.63 11.29 8.67
CA LEU A 259 -5.99 11.72 10.02
C LEU A 259 -4.76 11.92 10.91
N ARG A 260 -3.70 11.11 10.73
CA ARG A 260 -2.41 11.30 11.41
C ARG A 260 -1.79 12.62 11.00
N MET A 261 -1.65 12.86 9.70
CA MET A 261 -1.09 14.11 9.16
C MET A 261 -1.88 15.35 9.61
N GLY A 262 -3.21 15.25 9.70
CA GLY A 262 -4.07 16.34 10.14
C GLY A 262 -4.08 16.61 11.67
N ARG A 263 -3.35 15.82 12.46
CA ARG A 263 -3.09 16.08 13.90
C ARG A 263 -1.76 16.80 14.12
N GLU A 264 -0.84 16.68 13.19
CA GLU A 264 0.51 17.27 13.22
C GLU A 264 0.53 18.69 12.60
N SER A 265 -0.56 19.10 11.96
CA SER A 265 -0.79 20.42 11.34
C SER A 265 -1.68 21.30 12.22
#